data_599cd99714516c4717369c662cb78d42
#
_entry.id   599cd99714516c4717369c662cb78d42
#
_cell.length_a   1.000
_cell.length_b   1.000
_cell.length_c   1.000
_cell.angle_alpha   90.00
_cell.angle_beta   90.00
_cell.angle_gamma   90.00
#
_symmetry.space_group_name_H-M   'P 1'
#
loop_
_entity.id
_entity.type
_entity.pdbx_description
1 polymer ?
#
loop_
_entity_poly.entity_id
_entity_poly.type
_entity_poly.pdbx_seq_one_letter_code
_entity_poly.pdbx_strand_id
1 'polypeptide(L)'
;MEMIIKEVVEAEKKAEERIEKSKWEAKAILEHAKKEAKQIEGEIINGAQNQANSLIEEKKREGEIEAEKIVKEGEKEIEEIRLKAEQNFENAINEAIKLIRGR
;
A
#
# COMPACT_ATOMS: atom_id res chain seq x y z
N MET A 1 -19.90 47.28 -57.10
CA MET A 1 -20.43 47.51 -55.73
C MET A 1 -21.02 46.25 -55.15
N GLU A 2 -21.93 45.56 -55.85
CA GLU A 2 -22.52 44.31 -55.38
C GLU A 2 -21.51 43.19 -55.13
N MET A 3 -20.49 43.08 -55.96
CA MET A 3 -19.41 42.07 -55.80
C MET A 3 -18.61 42.27 -54.55
N ILE A 4 -18.36 43.50 -54.19
CA ILE A 4 -17.58 43.85 -52.96
C ILE A 4 -18.39 43.50 -51.73
N ILE A 5 -19.70 43.85 -51.73
CA ILE A 5 -20.60 43.51 -50.61
C ILE A 5 -20.76 42.01 -50.47
N LYS A 6 -20.82 41.31 -51.59
CA LYS A 6 -20.91 39.83 -51.58
C LYS A 6 -19.65 39.18 -51.00
N GLU A 7 -18.48 39.73 -51.38
CA GLU A 7 -17.20 39.24 -50.85
C GLU A 7 -17.08 39.50 -49.34
N VAL A 8 -17.54 40.66 -48.86
CA VAL A 8 -17.55 41.00 -47.47
C VAL A 8 -18.47 40.06 -46.69
N VAL A 9 -19.67 39.81 -47.20
CA VAL A 9 -20.63 38.88 -46.56
C VAL A 9 -20.08 37.46 -46.52
N GLU A 10 -19.44 36.98 -47.58
CA GLU A 10 -18.79 35.66 -47.60
C GLU A 10 -17.64 35.59 -46.61
N ALA A 11 -16.82 36.63 -46.53
CA ALA A 11 -15.71 36.69 -45.55
C ALA A 11 -16.25 36.66 -44.12
N GLU A 12 -17.28 37.40 -43.83
CA GLU A 12 -17.93 37.39 -42.51
C GLU A 12 -18.50 36.02 -42.16
N LYS A 13 -19.16 35.38 -43.11
CA LYS A 13 -19.71 34.03 -42.95
C LYS A 13 -18.63 33.02 -42.65
N LYS A 14 -17.50 33.05 -43.38
CA LYS A 14 -16.36 32.20 -43.15
C LYS A 14 -15.74 32.43 -41.78
N ALA A 15 -15.64 33.68 -41.38
CA ALA A 15 -15.12 34.07 -40.08
C ALA A 15 -15.99 33.50 -38.94
N GLU A 16 -17.30 33.59 -39.07
CA GLU A 16 -18.29 33.04 -38.12
C GLU A 16 -18.20 31.53 -38.03
N GLU A 17 -18.07 30.86 -39.17
CA GLU A 17 -17.89 29.41 -39.24
C GLU A 17 -16.60 28.97 -38.55
N ARG A 18 -15.52 29.69 -38.75
CA ARG A 18 -14.23 29.44 -38.07
C ARG A 18 -14.30 29.63 -36.58
N ILE A 19 -15.00 30.65 -36.13
CA ILE A 19 -15.22 30.89 -34.69
C ILE A 19 -16.03 29.77 -34.08
N GLU A 20 -17.12 29.37 -34.72
CA GLU A 20 -17.95 28.25 -34.27
C GLU A 20 -17.13 26.96 -34.17
N LYS A 21 -16.39 26.64 -35.22
CA LYS A 21 -15.51 25.48 -35.26
C LYS A 21 -14.49 25.49 -34.14
N SER A 22 -13.85 26.66 -33.91
CA SER A 22 -12.89 26.82 -32.84
C SER A 22 -13.51 26.59 -31.45
N LYS A 23 -14.74 27.05 -31.24
CA LYS A 23 -15.46 26.83 -29.99
C LYS A 23 -15.75 25.33 -29.76
N TRP A 24 -16.16 24.62 -30.81
CA TRP A 24 -16.40 23.19 -30.72
C TRP A 24 -15.11 22.43 -30.45
N GLU A 25 -14.02 22.77 -31.14
CA GLU A 25 -12.72 22.16 -30.93
C GLU A 25 -12.21 22.39 -29.51
N ALA A 26 -12.32 23.63 -29.01
CA ALA A 26 -11.92 23.98 -27.65
C ALA A 26 -12.73 23.18 -26.61
N LYS A 27 -14.02 23.04 -26.81
CA LYS A 27 -14.90 22.26 -25.96
C LYS A 27 -14.51 20.77 -25.96
N ALA A 28 -14.24 20.24 -27.15
CA ALA A 28 -13.81 18.85 -27.32
C ALA A 28 -12.47 18.58 -26.61
N ILE A 29 -11.52 19.50 -26.72
CA ILE A 29 -10.21 19.44 -26.05
C ILE A 29 -10.39 19.43 -24.53
N LEU A 30 -11.26 20.31 -24.00
CA LEU A 30 -11.54 20.38 -22.57
C LEU A 30 -12.20 19.08 -22.06
N GLU A 31 -13.14 18.54 -22.79
CA GLU A 31 -13.82 17.29 -22.42
C GLU A 31 -12.84 16.12 -22.43
N HIS A 32 -11.98 16.05 -23.44
CA HIS A 32 -10.94 15.03 -23.55
C HIS A 32 -9.94 15.14 -22.39
N ALA A 33 -9.48 16.36 -22.09
CA ALA A 33 -8.57 16.61 -20.99
C ALA A 33 -9.16 16.20 -19.64
N LYS A 34 -10.43 16.50 -19.41
CA LYS A 34 -11.15 16.08 -18.20
C LYS A 34 -11.24 14.56 -18.06
N LYS A 35 -11.54 13.90 -19.17
CA LYS A 35 -11.57 12.42 -19.22
C LYS A 35 -10.22 11.80 -18.92
N GLU A 36 -9.17 12.31 -19.55
CA GLU A 36 -7.79 11.85 -19.29
C GLU A 36 -7.40 12.08 -17.83
N ALA A 37 -7.69 13.25 -17.30
CA ALA A 37 -7.38 13.58 -15.92
C ALA A 37 -8.07 12.61 -14.94
N LYS A 38 -9.34 12.30 -15.20
CA LYS A 38 -10.11 11.34 -14.38
C LYS A 38 -9.52 9.93 -14.46
N GLN A 39 -9.11 9.52 -15.65
CA GLN A 39 -8.50 8.21 -15.86
C GLN A 39 -7.16 8.10 -15.14
N ILE A 40 -6.33 9.12 -15.25
CA ILE A 40 -5.02 9.19 -14.56
C ILE A 40 -5.23 9.17 -13.04
N GLU A 41 -6.18 9.93 -12.54
CA GLU A 41 -6.55 9.94 -11.12
C GLU A 41 -6.94 8.56 -10.64
N GLY A 42 -7.80 7.88 -11.38
CA GLY A 42 -8.22 6.51 -11.07
C GLY A 42 -7.05 5.53 -11.05
N GLU A 43 -6.15 5.62 -12.02
CA GLU A 43 -4.95 4.78 -12.09
C GLU A 43 -4.01 5.02 -10.90
N ILE A 44 -3.82 6.28 -10.52
CA ILE A 44 -2.98 6.65 -9.37
C ILE A 44 -3.58 6.11 -8.08
N ILE A 45 -4.87 6.29 -7.88
CA ILE A 45 -5.56 5.81 -6.67
C ILE A 45 -5.52 4.28 -6.59
N ASN A 46 -5.83 3.59 -7.68
CA ASN A 46 -5.77 2.13 -7.73
C ASN A 46 -4.36 1.60 -7.49
N GLY A 47 -3.37 2.24 -8.10
CA GLY A 47 -1.96 1.90 -7.91
C GLY A 47 -1.53 2.08 -6.46
N ALA A 48 -1.92 3.18 -5.83
CA ALA A 48 -1.63 3.47 -4.44
C ALA A 48 -2.30 2.46 -3.49
N GLN A 49 -3.55 2.10 -3.76
CA GLN A 49 -4.27 1.08 -2.98
C GLN A 49 -3.61 -0.29 -3.09
N ASN A 50 -3.21 -0.68 -4.30
CA ASN A 50 -2.52 -1.95 -4.53
C ASN A 50 -1.17 -1.99 -3.81
N GLN A 51 -0.42 -0.90 -3.85
CA GLN A 51 0.84 -0.79 -3.12
C GLN A 51 0.64 -0.86 -1.61
N ALA A 52 -0.38 -0.17 -1.11
CA ALA A 52 -0.72 -0.19 0.31
C ALA A 52 -1.10 -1.60 0.76
N ASN A 53 -1.93 -2.30 0.00
CA ASN A 53 -2.34 -3.67 0.30
C ASN A 53 -1.14 -4.63 0.29
N SER A 54 -0.27 -4.50 -0.70
CA SER A 54 0.95 -5.31 -0.79
C SER A 54 1.87 -5.08 0.41
N LEU A 55 2.01 -3.83 0.82
CA LEU A 55 2.82 -3.46 1.99
C LEU A 55 2.24 -4.02 3.28
N ILE A 56 0.93 -3.95 3.44
CA ILE A 56 0.22 -4.51 4.60
C ILE A 56 0.42 -6.02 4.67
N GLU A 57 0.28 -6.73 3.56
CA GLU A 57 0.49 -8.18 3.51
C GLU A 57 1.93 -8.57 3.81
N GLU A 58 2.89 -7.82 3.28
CA GLU A 58 4.31 -8.02 3.56
C GLU A 58 4.61 -7.85 5.04
N LYS A 59 4.11 -6.76 5.63
CA LYS A 59 4.30 -6.49 7.06
C LYS A 59 3.60 -7.52 7.96
N LYS A 60 2.45 -7.99 7.55
CA LYS A 60 1.75 -9.08 8.24
C LYS A 60 2.60 -10.35 8.25
N ARG A 61 3.16 -10.71 7.12
CA ARG A 61 4.05 -11.88 6.99
C ARG A 61 5.29 -11.74 7.85
N GLU A 62 5.94 -10.60 7.81
CA GLU A 62 7.09 -10.30 8.66
C GLU A 62 6.73 -10.42 10.14
N GLY A 63 5.58 -9.87 10.51
CA GLY A 63 5.06 -9.96 11.87
C GLY A 63 4.79 -11.39 12.32
N GLU A 64 4.21 -12.21 11.47
CA GLU A 64 3.97 -13.63 11.75
C GLU A 64 5.27 -14.41 11.96
N ILE A 65 6.24 -14.16 11.10
CA ILE A 65 7.58 -14.79 11.22
C ILE A 65 8.25 -14.37 12.52
N GLU A 66 8.20 -13.10 12.86
CA GLU A 66 8.78 -12.58 14.08
C GLU A 66 8.06 -13.14 15.33
N ALA A 67 6.73 -13.24 15.28
CA ALA A 67 5.93 -13.83 16.35
C ALA A 67 6.28 -15.31 16.56
N GLU A 68 6.41 -16.09 15.50
CA GLU A 68 6.84 -17.49 15.57
C GLU A 68 8.22 -17.61 16.21
N LYS A 69 9.12 -16.76 15.84
CA LYS A 69 10.49 -16.72 16.38
C LYS A 69 10.46 -16.45 17.88
N ILE A 70 9.68 -15.47 18.30
CA ILE A 70 9.53 -15.11 19.73
C ILE A 70 8.94 -16.28 20.52
N VAL A 71 7.92 -16.93 19.97
CA VAL A 71 7.29 -18.11 20.61
C VAL A 71 8.30 -19.24 20.76
N LYS A 72 9.06 -19.55 19.74
CA LYS A 72 10.10 -20.60 19.77
C LYS A 72 11.19 -20.31 20.77
N GLU A 73 11.64 -19.06 20.83
CA GLU A 73 12.63 -18.63 21.81
C GLU A 73 12.08 -18.75 23.24
N GLY A 74 10.82 -18.36 23.42
CA GLY A 74 10.13 -18.52 24.71
C GLY A 74 10.00 -19.97 25.13
N GLU A 75 9.63 -20.85 24.24
CA GLU A 75 9.54 -22.30 24.51
C GLU A 75 10.89 -22.86 24.91
N LYS A 76 11.95 -22.44 24.22
CA LYS A 76 13.32 -22.84 24.55
C LYS A 76 13.74 -22.35 25.94
N GLU A 77 13.43 -21.14 26.31
CA GLU A 77 13.71 -20.58 27.64
C GLU A 77 12.94 -21.34 28.72
N ILE A 78 11.69 -21.67 28.46
CA ILE A 78 10.86 -22.46 29.42
C ILE A 78 11.48 -23.83 29.61
N GLU A 79 11.94 -24.48 28.55
CA GLU A 79 12.59 -25.79 28.63
C GLU A 79 13.90 -25.72 29.42
N GLU A 80 14.69 -24.68 29.22
CA GLU A 80 15.94 -24.45 29.99
C GLU A 80 15.65 -24.25 31.48
N ILE A 81 14.63 -23.48 31.81
CA ILE A 81 14.18 -23.27 33.20
C ILE A 81 13.71 -24.57 33.81
N ARG A 82 12.91 -25.35 33.06
CA ARG A 82 12.41 -26.64 33.53
C ARG A 82 13.56 -27.61 33.85
N LEU A 83 14.55 -27.70 32.97
CA LEU A 83 15.73 -28.55 33.18
C LEU A 83 16.54 -28.09 34.38
N LYS A 84 16.73 -26.80 34.57
CA LYS A 84 17.39 -26.24 35.73
C LYS A 84 16.66 -26.55 37.05
N ALA A 85 15.33 -26.43 37.00
CA ALA A 85 14.49 -26.72 38.15
C ALA A 85 14.54 -28.20 38.54
N GLU A 86 14.53 -29.10 37.58
CA GLU A 86 14.70 -30.55 37.79
C GLU A 86 16.06 -30.86 38.41
N GLN A 87 17.10 -30.28 37.86
CA GLN A 87 18.47 -30.47 38.35
C GLN A 87 18.65 -29.95 39.77
N ASN A 88 18.13 -28.77 40.06
CA ASN A 88 18.15 -28.18 41.38
C ASN A 88 17.36 -29.01 42.39
N PHE A 89 16.26 -29.57 41.95
CA PHE A 89 15.43 -30.45 42.79
C PHE A 89 16.20 -31.72 43.16
N GLU A 90 16.87 -32.36 42.21
CA GLU A 90 17.75 -33.53 42.45
C GLU A 90 18.89 -33.17 43.38
N ASN A 91 19.53 -32.06 43.16
CA ASN A 91 20.63 -31.57 43.99
C ASN A 91 20.14 -31.32 45.45
N ALA A 92 18.97 -30.73 45.59
CA ALA A 92 18.38 -30.49 46.93
C ALA A 92 18.05 -31.79 47.66
N ILE A 93 17.53 -32.78 46.95
CA ILE A 93 17.27 -34.12 47.49
C ILE A 93 18.59 -34.77 47.94
N ASN A 94 19.59 -34.73 47.11
CA ASN A 94 20.91 -35.31 47.42
C ASN A 94 21.54 -34.63 48.60
N GLU A 95 21.47 -33.32 48.72
CA GLU A 95 21.95 -32.59 49.89
C GLU A 95 21.19 -32.95 51.16
N ALA A 96 19.87 -33.08 51.08
CA ALA A 96 19.04 -33.50 52.18
C ALA A 96 19.42 -34.91 52.69
N ILE A 97 19.63 -35.84 51.75
CA ILE A 97 20.08 -37.21 52.05
C ILE A 97 21.43 -37.21 52.76
N LYS A 98 22.38 -36.40 52.25
CA LYS A 98 23.69 -36.23 52.87
C LYS A 98 23.61 -35.72 54.30
N LEU A 99 22.74 -34.76 54.56
CA LEU A 99 22.51 -34.22 55.89
C LEU A 99 21.96 -35.27 56.87
N ILE A 100 21.09 -36.12 56.35
CA ILE A 100 20.48 -37.20 57.16
C ILE A 100 21.49 -38.33 57.44
N ARG A 101 22.20 -38.74 56.38
CA ARG A 101 23.23 -39.81 56.49
C ARG A 101 24.57 -39.31 56.98
N GLY A 102 24.83 -38.11 56.64
CA GLY A 102 26.17 -37.56 56.50
C GLY A 102 26.94 -37.32 57.71
N ARG A 103 26.62 -37.92 58.34
CA ARG A 103 27.55 -37.94 59.45
C ARG A 103 28.32 -39.26 59.31
#